data_c5e312ef3c476f7a3f6a83f3c9779d4f
#
_entry.id   c5e312ef3c476f7a3f6a83f3c9779d4f
#
_cell.length_a   1.000
_cell.length_b   1.000
_cell.length_c   1.000
_cell.angle_alpha   90.00
_cell.angle_beta   90.00
_cell.angle_gamma   90.00
#
_symmetry.space_group_name_H-M   'P 1'
#
loop_
_entity.id
_entity.type
_entity.pdbx_description
1 polymer ?
#
loop_
_entity_poly.entity_id
_entity_poly.type
_entity_poly.pdbx_seq_one_letter_code
_entity_poly.pdbx_strand_id
1 'polypeptide(L)'
;MKTRITELFNIKHPIIQGGMHYVGFAELASAVSNAGGLGIITGITQKTPDDLSKEIARCRDMTSEPFGVNLTFLPSVSSPDYQGYIKYDSILWQLYLVMSYIFLTFTS
;
A
#
# COMPACT_ATOMS: atom_id res chain seq x y z
N MET A 1 0.89 -18.85 12.12
CA MET A 1 2.38 -18.83 12.12
C MET A 1 2.86 -17.52 12.73
N LYS A 2 3.76 -17.60 13.70
CA LYS A 2 4.26 -16.40 14.39
C LYS A 2 5.67 -16.08 13.89
N THR A 3 5.81 -15.00 13.11
CA THR A 3 7.08 -14.53 12.59
C THR A 3 7.24 -13.03 12.89
N ARG A 4 8.44 -12.48 12.68
CA ARG A 4 8.66 -11.03 12.82
C ARG A 4 7.74 -10.23 11.90
N ILE A 5 7.51 -10.71 10.68
CA ILE A 5 6.65 -10.05 9.69
C ILE A 5 5.19 -10.07 10.14
N THR A 6 4.70 -11.23 10.60
CA THR A 6 3.31 -11.33 11.06
C THR A 6 3.04 -10.48 12.29
N GLU A 7 4.00 -10.37 13.19
CA GLU A 7 3.90 -9.52 14.37
C GLU A 7 3.98 -8.03 14.03
N LEU A 8 4.93 -7.68 13.14
CA LEU A 8 5.16 -6.29 12.75
C LEU A 8 3.93 -5.68 12.06
N PHE A 9 3.31 -6.43 11.18
CA PHE A 9 2.18 -5.95 10.37
C PHE A 9 0.82 -6.40 10.90
N ASN A 10 0.80 -7.16 11.99
CA ASN A 10 -0.43 -7.72 12.54
C ASN A 10 -1.24 -8.50 11.49
N ILE A 11 -0.55 -9.37 10.75
CA ILE A 11 -1.13 -10.22 9.72
C ILE A 11 -0.99 -11.69 10.10
N LYS A 12 -1.83 -12.55 9.55
CA LYS A 12 -1.87 -13.97 9.88
C LYS A 12 -0.76 -14.78 9.20
N HIS A 13 -0.42 -14.44 7.97
CA HIS A 13 0.57 -15.13 7.15
C HIS A 13 1.68 -14.16 6.72
N PRO A 14 2.96 -14.59 6.70
CA PRO A 14 4.06 -13.71 6.31
C PRO A 14 4.13 -13.53 4.78
N ILE A 15 3.05 -13.03 4.22
CA ILE A 15 2.88 -12.83 2.77
C ILE A 15 2.49 -11.37 2.54
N ILE A 16 3.26 -10.70 1.70
CA ILE A 16 3.02 -9.30 1.30
C ILE A 16 2.80 -9.27 -0.21
N GLN A 17 1.68 -8.70 -0.62
CA GLN A 17 1.41 -8.45 -2.03
C GLN A 17 2.35 -7.37 -2.56
N GLY A 18 2.94 -7.58 -3.73
CA GLY A 18 3.69 -6.52 -4.42
C GLY A 18 2.78 -5.47 -5.03
N GLY A 19 3.29 -4.25 -5.19
CA GLY A 19 2.59 -3.22 -5.96
C GLY A 19 2.47 -3.63 -7.44
N MET A 20 1.30 -3.44 -8.01
CA MET A 20 1.02 -3.80 -9.41
C MET A 20 0.29 -2.67 -10.11
N HIS A 21 0.94 -2.06 -11.10
CA HIS A 21 0.38 -0.95 -11.86
C HIS A 21 -0.90 -1.38 -12.60
N TYR A 22 -1.95 -0.61 -12.47
CA TYR A 22 -3.30 -0.85 -13.02
C TYR A 22 -4.00 -2.12 -12.53
N VAL A 23 -3.46 -2.84 -11.54
CA VAL A 23 -4.06 -4.05 -10.96
C VAL A 23 -4.25 -3.92 -9.44
N GLY A 24 -3.31 -3.26 -8.76
CA GLY A 24 -3.30 -3.11 -7.31
C GLY A 24 -4.29 -2.06 -6.80
N PHE A 25 -5.57 -2.34 -6.94
CA PHE A 25 -6.68 -1.53 -6.42
C PHE A 25 -7.23 -2.10 -5.10
N ALA A 26 -8.21 -1.42 -4.53
CA ALA A 26 -8.82 -1.82 -3.27
C ALA A 26 -9.39 -3.24 -3.28
N GLU A 27 -9.90 -3.70 -4.41
CA GLU A 27 -10.46 -5.06 -4.55
C GLU A 27 -9.40 -6.12 -4.26
N LEU A 28 -8.23 -6.02 -4.89
CA LEU A 28 -7.15 -6.99 -4.68
C LEU A 28 -6.53 -6.82 -3.29
N ALA A 29 -6.26 -5.59 -2.88
CA ALA A 29 -5.66 -5.32 -1.58
C ALA A 29 -6.53 -5.84 -0.43
N SER A 30 -7.82 -5.57 -0.46
CA SER A 30 -8.76 -6.04 0.56
C SER A 30 -8.88 -7.56 0.56
N ALA A 31 -8.91 -8.20 -0.61
CA ALA A 31 -8.97 -9.66 -0.72
C ALA A 31 -7.74 -10.33 -0.09
N VAL A 32 -6.54 -9.81 -0.36
CA VAL A 32 -5.30 -10.32 0.22
C VAL A 32 -5.28 -10.11 1.74
N SER A 33 -5.66 -8.93 2.20
CA SER A 33 -5.72 -8.61 3.64
C SER A 33 -6.74 -9.49 4.37
N ASN A 34 -7.92 -9.68 3.81
CA ASN A 34 -8.95 -10.55 4.37
C ASN A 34 -8.52 -12.02 4.40
N ALA A 35 -7.65 -12.44 3.50
CA ALA A 35 -7.07 -13.78 3.48
C ALA A 35 -5.92 -13.95 4.50
N GLY A 36 -5.50 -12.90 5.18
CA GLY A 36 -4.49 -12.95 6.23
C GLY A 36 -3.09 -12.52 5.80
N GLY A 37 -2.91 -12.05 4.58
CA GLY A 37 -1.67 -11.41 4.11
C GLY A 37 -1.71 -9.90 4.29
N LEU A 38 -0.75 -9.20 3.71
CA LEU A 38 -0.76 -7.75 3.62
C LEU A 38 -1.09 -7.33 2.18
N GLY A 39 -2.31 -6.82 1.98
CA GLY A 39 -2.72 -6.25 0.71
C GLY A 39 -2.07 -4.90 0.46
N ILE A 40 -1.78 -4.59 -0.79
CA ILE A 40 -1.10 -3.34 -1.18
C ILE A 40 -1.88 -2.64 -2.29
N ILE A 41 -2.27 -1.39 -2.05
CA ILE A 41 -2.78 -0.50 -3.07
C ILE A 41 -1.60 0.11 -3.82
N THR A 42 -1.65 0.12 -5.15
CA THR A 42 -0.64 0.80 -5.97
C THR A 42 -0.99 2.29 -6.10
N GLY A 43 -0.30 3.12 -5.32
CA GLY A 43 -0.63 4.54 -5.19
C GLY A 43 -0.51 5.34 -6.48
N ILE A 44 0.54 5.09 -7.28
CA ILE A 44 0.80 5.87 -8.52
C ILE A 44 -0.19 5.54 -9.64
N THR A 45 -0.90 4.41 -9.58
CA THR A 45 -2.01 4.13 -10.49
C THR A 45 -3.14 5.15 -10.31
N GLN A 46 -3.30 5.69 -9.12
CA GLN A 46 -4.20 6.80 -8.86
C GLN A 46 -3.60 8.08 -9.47
N LYS A 47 -4.39 8.78 -10.27
CA LYS A 47 -3.89 9.93 -11.05
C LYS A 47 -3.56 11.15 -10.18
N THR A 48 -4.22 11.27 -9.03
CA THR A 48 -4.04 12.38 -8.11
C THR A 48 -3.98 11.88 -6.66
N PRO A 49 -3.40 12.66 -5.73
CA PRO A 49 -3.46 12.33 -4.30
C PRO A 49 -4.88 12.19 -3.76
N ASP A 50 -5.83 12.99 -4.26
CA ASP A 50 -7.23 12.89 -3.86
C ASP A 50 -7.86 11.57 -4.30
N ASP A 51 -7.53 11.09 -5.50
CA ASP A 51 -7.97 9.78 -5.97
C ASP A 51 -7.41 8.66 -5.11
N LEU A 52 -6.15 8.76 -4.68
CA LEU A 52 -5.56 7.80 -3.75
C LEU A 52 -6.29 7.82 -2.40
N SER A 53 -6.62 8.99 -1.87
CA SER A 53 -7.39 9.13 -0.63
C SER A 53 -8.74 8.40 -0.72
N LYS A 54 -9.43 8.56 -1.84
CA LYS A 54 -10.71 7.86 -2.10
C LYS A 54 -10.52 6.34 -2.18
N GLU A 55 -9.46 5.90 -2.83
CA GLU A 55 -9.15 4.47 -2.96
C GLU A 55 -8.80 3.85 -1.60
N ILE A 56 -8.04 4.55 -0.76
CA ILE A 56 -7.76 4.12 0.62
C ILE A 56 -9.06 4.01 1.43
N ALA A 57 -9.92 5.01 1.35
CA ALA A 57 -11.22 4.98 2.04
C ALA A 57 -12.08 3.80 1.58
N ARG A 58 -12.10 3.55 0.26
CA ARG A 58 -12.82 2.42 -0.33
C ARG A 58 -12.26 1.08 0.19
N CYS A 59 -10.95 0.93 0.28
CA CYS A 59 -10.34 -0.27 0.83
C CYS A 59 -10.67 -0.47 2.32
N ARG A 60 -10.69 0.60 3.10
CA ARG A 60 -11.10 0.53 4.52
C ARG A 60 -12.54 0.07 4.70
N ASP A 61 -13.42 0.39 3.77
CA ASP A 61 -14.79 -0.10 3.78
C ASP A 61 -14.89 -1.60 3.42
N MET A 62 -13.90 -2.13 2.69
CA MET A 62 -13.87 -3.51 2.21
C MET A 62 -13.15 -4.47 3.15
N THR A 63 -12.30 -3.96 4.05
CA THR A 63 -11.54 -4.77 5.00
C THR A 63 -11.30 -4.01 6.30
N SER A 64 -11.37 -4.75 7.43
CA SER A 64 -10.90 -4.28 8.74
C SER A 64 -9.44 -4.66 9.00
N GLU A 65 -8.84 -5.46 8.10
CA GLU A 65 -7.47 -5.94 8.23
C GLU A 65 -6.45 -4.90 7.73
N PRO A 66 -5.19 -4.98 8.18
CA PRO A 66 -4.14 -4.09 7.71
C PRO A 66 -3.91 -4.20 6.21
N PHE A 67 -3.66 -3.09 5.57
CA PHE A 67 -3.18 -3.02 4.19
C PHE A 67 -2.19 -1.86 4.05
N GLY A 68 -1.43 -1.85 2.98
CA GLY A 68 -0.45 -0.81 2.70
C GLY A 68 -0.69 -0.11 1.38
N VAL A 69 0.09 0.93 1.13
CA VAL A 69 0.13 1.65 -0.14
C VAL A 69 1.56 1.64 -0.67
N ASN A 70 1.72 1.29 -1.92
CA ASN A 70 3.00 1.34 -2.62
C ASN A 70 3.14 2.67 -3.34
N LEU A 71 4.24 3.37 -3.09
CA LEU A 71 4.64 4.53 -3.88
C LEU A 71 5.98 4.22 -4.55
N THR A 72 5.97 4.11 -5.86
CA THR A 72 7.16 3.85 -6.66
C THR A 72 7.76 5.17 -7.13
N PHE A 73 9.02 5.40 -6.82
CA PHE A 73 9.76 6.57 -7.29
C PHE A 73 10.44 6.20 -8.62
N LEU A 74 9.84 6.65 -9.71
CA LEU A 74 10.41 6.46 -11.04
C LEU A 74 11.17 7.73 -11.44
N PRO A 75 12.39 7.63 -11.95
CA PRO A 75 13.06 8.75 -12.58
C PRO A 75 12.41 9.03 -13.93
N SER A 76 11.18 9.47 -13.95
CA SER A 76 10.42 9.75 -15.15
C SER A 76 10.31 11.26 -15.41
N VAL A 77 10.02 11.60 -16.65
CA VAL A 77 9.94 12.98 -17.16
C VAL A 77 8.85 13.82 -16.45
N SER A 78 7.86 13.18 -15.84
CA SER A 78 6.86 13.85 -15.03
C SER A 78 6.91 13.29 -13.59
N SER A 79 7.37 14.13 -12.67
CA SER A 79 7.37 13.76 -11.24
C SER A 79 5.95 13.80 -10.70
N PRO A 80 5.40 12.69 -10.20
CA PRO A 80 4.14 12.73 -9.45
C PRO A 80 4.28 13.63 -8.22
N ASP A 81 3.18 14.16 -7.72
CA ASP A 81 3.15 14.90 -6.47
C ASP A 81 3.27 13.94 -5.26
N TYR A 82 4.49 13.46 -5.03
CA TYR A 82 4.76 12.51 -3.92
C TYR A 82 4.40 13.09 -2.55
N GLN A 83 4.58 14.38 -2.36
CA GLN A 83 4.23 15.05 -1.11
C GLN A 83 2.71 15.00 -0.86
N GLY A 84 1.92 15.22 -1.89
CA GLY A 84 0.48 15.07 -1.82
C GLY A 84 0.05 13.64 -1.55
N TYR A 85 0.68 12.66 -2.19
CA TYR A 85 0.39 11.24 -1.93
C TYR A 85 0.72 10.82 -0.50
N ILE A 86 1.85 11.26 0.03
CA ILE A 86 2.28 10.93 1.39
C ILE A 86 1.37 11.57 2.44
N LYS A 87 0.83 12.76 2.18
CA LYS A 87 -0.02 13.51 3.10
C LYS A 87 -1.26 12.73 3.56
N TYR A 88 -1.82 11.91 2.69
CA TYR A 88 -3.04 11.15 2.99
C TYR A 88 -2.77 9.85 3.76
N ASP A 89 -1.52 9.56 4.01
CA ASP A 89 -1.10 8.36 4.71
C ASP A 89 -0.71 8.72 6.15
N SER A 90 -1.58 8.42 7.09
CA SER A 90 -1.43 8.86 8.48
C SER A 90 -0.47 8.03 9.34
N ILE A 91 0.15 6.95 8.79
CA ILE A 91 1.13 6.14 9.52
C ILE A 91 2.23 5.69 8.57
N LEU A 92 3.35 6.41 8.65
CA LEU A 92 4.57 6.14 7.90
C LEU A 92 5.40 5.04 8.56
N TRP A 93 5.43 3.86 7.96
CA TRP A 93 6.53 2.93 8.14
C TRP A 93 7.21 2.76 6.78
N GLN A 94 8.47 3.20 6.70
CA GLN A 94 9.28 3.05 5.50
C GLN A 94 9.99 1.71 5.52
N LEU A 95 9.64 0.83 4.62
CA LEU A 95 10.47 -0.32 4.29
C LEU A 95 11.21 -0.03 2.98
N TYR A 96 12.52 0.16 3.07
CA TYR A 96 13.38 0.23 1.89
C TYR A 96 13.57 -1.16 1.31
N LEU A 97 12.98 -1.45 0.18
CA LEU A 97 13.35 -2.59 -0.64
C LEU A 97 14.29 -2.14 -1.76
N VAL A 98 15.51 -2.63 -1.68
CA VAL A 98 16.63 -2.30 -2.54
C VAL A 98 16.43 -2.88 -3.94
N MET A 99 15.74 -2.22 -4.85
CA MET A 99 15.93 -2.35 -6.32
C MET A 99 14.98 -1.49 -7.15
N SER A 100 14.10 -0.81 -6.57
CA SER A 100 13.39 0.36 -7.03
C SER A 100 12.90 0.99 -5.73
N TYR A 101 13.05 2.27 -5.59
CA TYR A 101 12.63 2.97 -4.39
C TYR A 101 11.12 2.79 -4.18
N ILE A 102 10.76 1.73 -3.46
CA ILE A 102 9.38 1.41 -3.13
C ILE A 102 9.16 1.85 -1.69
N PHE A 103 8.34 2.86 -1.49
CA PHE A 103 7.85 3.21 -0.16
C PHE A 103 6.56 2.44 0.10
N LEU A 104 6.57 1.63 1.15
CA LEU A 104 5.38 1.00 1.68
C LEU A 104 4.90 1.84 2.85
N THR A 105 3.75 2.46 2.68
CA THR A 105 3.09 3.20 3.74
C THR A 105 1.92 2.38 4.25
N PHE A 106 1.82 2.26 5.58
CA PHE A 106 0.77 1.48 6.23
C PHE A 106 -0.35 2.37 6.69
N THR A 107 -1.57 1.93 6.42
CA THR A 107 -2.76 2.45 7.07
C THR A 107 -3.30 1.38 8.00
N SER A 108 -3.25 1.65 9.28
CA SER A 108 -3.95 0.82 10.26
C SER A 108 -5.39 1.28 10.41
#